data_a40875d8d8636c4ff73eebf1f7e7ed37
#
_entry.id   a40875d8d8636c4ff73eebf1f7e7ed37
#
_cell.length_a   1.000
_cell.length_b   1.000
_cell.length_c   1.000
_cell.angle_alpha   90.00
_cell.angle_beta   90.00
_cell.angle_gamma   90.00
#
_symmetry.space_group_name_H-M   'P 1'
#
loop_
_entity.id
_entity.type
_entity.pdbx_description
1 polymer ?
#
loop_
_entity_poly.entity_id
_entity_poly.type
_entity_poly.pdbx_seq_one_letter_code
_entity_poly.pdbx_strand_id
1 'polypeptide(L)'
;MKNSDDSGYTGKHVGVCVLDTGIFPHIDFTGRILAFQDFIGHRIRPYDDNSHGTHVCGIIGGDGRASEGRIRGIAPGCSLIVLKVLDRTGNGRKEDVLQAFRWILENKR
;
A
#
# COMPACT_ATOMS: atom_id res chain seq x y z
N MET A 1 -0.15 -24.89 5.69
CA MET A 1 -0.85 -24.04 6.63
C MET A 1 -1.96 -23.29 5.91
N LYS A 2 -3.05 -23.26 6.50
CA LYS A 2 -4.11 -22.42 5.95
C LYS A 2 -3.92 -20.99 6.37
N ASN A 3 -4.41 -20.10 5.58
CA ASN A 3 -4.30 -18.68 5.82
C ASN A 3 -5.70 -18.09 6.01
N SER A 4 -5.88 -16.82 5.73
CA SER A 4 -7.17 -16.18 5.88
C SER A 4 -8.29 -16.86 5.09
N ASP A 5 -7.97 -17.67 4.10
CA ASP A 5 -9.00 -18.38 3.33
C ASP A 5 -9.78 -19.35 4.19
N ASP A 6 -9.15 -19.85 5.26
CA ASP A 6 -9.82 -20.77 6.19
C ASP A 6 -11.03 -20.13 6.84
N SER A 7 -10.94 -18.84 7.10
CA SER A 7 -12.03 -18.09 7.68
C SER A 7 -12.90 -17.42 6.62
N GLY A 8 -12.49 -17.51 5.35
CA GLY A 8 -13.14 -16.79 4.28
C GLY A 8 -12.82 -15.30 4.26
N TYR A 9 -11.92 -14.86 5.12
CA TYR A 9 -11.59 -13.45 5.23
C TYR A 9 -10.38 -13.11 4.38
N THR A 10 -10.51 -12.14 3.47
CA THR A 10 -9.43 -11.70 2.57
C THR A 10 -9.14 -10.22 2.69
N GLY A 11 -9.91 -9.50 3.49
CA GLY A 11 -9.83 -8.04 3.55
C GLY A 11 -10.60 -7.34 2.45
N LYS A 12 -11.40 -8.06 1.70
CA LYS A 12 -12.23 -7.46 0.65
C LYS A 12 -13.09 -6.35 1.26
N HIS A 13 -13.17 -5.21 0.57
CA HIS A 13 -13.88 -4.00 1.02
C HIS A 13 -13.18 -3.25 2.16
N VAL A 14 -11.98 -3.66 2.55
CA VAL A 14 -11.20 -2.94 3.55
C VAL A 14 -10.13 -2.13 2.84
N GLY A 15 -10.00 -0.85 3.17
CA GLY A 15 -8.93 0.00 2.69
C GLY A 15 -7.85 0.12 3.76
N VAL A 16 -6.60 -0.08 3.37
CA VAL A 16 -5.46 0.05 4.29
C VAL A 16 -4.59 1.20 3.82
N CYS A 17 -4.37 2.16 4.71
CA CYS A 17 -3.49 3.29 4.44
C CYS A 17 -2.06 2.90 4.81
N VAL A 18 -1.15 3.06 3.88
CA VAL A 18 0.27 2.75 4.09
C VAL A 18 1.07 4.03 3.89
N LEU A 19 1.69 4.51 4.96
CA LEU A 19 2.54 5.70 4.92
C LEU A 19 3.98 5.23 4.88
N ASP A 20 4.60 5.31 3.71
CA ASP A 20 5.94 4.73 3.51
C ASP A 20 6.63 5.40 2.32
N THR A 21 7.52 4.67 1.64
CA THR A 21 8.30 5.18 0.52
C THR A 21 7.56 5.18 -0.81
N GLY A 22 6.35 4.65 -0.85
CA GLY A 22 5.55 4.54 -2.06
C GLY A 22 5.17 3.11 -2.36
N ILE A 23 4.75 2.86 -3.58
CA ILE A 23 4.40 1.52 -4.06
C ILE A 23 4.73 1.41 -5.55
N PHE A 24 5.45 0.38 -5.92
CA PHE A 24 5.59 0.01 -7.33
C PHE A 24 4.31 -0.74 -7.73
N PRO A 25 3.69 -0.41 -8.87
CA PRO A 25 2.44 -1.06 -9.28
C PRO A 25 2.70 -2.48 -9.80
N HIS A 26 3.07 -3.36 -8.90
CA HIS A 26 3.34 -4.76 -9.18
C HIS A 26 2.03 -5.50 -9.48
N ILE A 27 2.16 -6.61 -10.24
CA ILE A 27 0.98 -7.40 -10.64
C ILE A 27 0.15 -7.87 -9.45
N ASP A 28 0.78 -8.12 -8.31
CA ASP A 28 0.07 -8.59 -7.10
C ASP A 28 -0.86 -7.54 -6.52
N PHE A 29 -0.81 -6.31 -7.01
CA PHE A 29 -1.71 -5.23 -6.55
C PHE A 29 -2.75 -4.86 -7.59
N THR A 30 -2.88 -5.62 -8.66
CA THR A 30 -3.72 -5.26 -9.80
C THR A 30 -5.14 -4.90 -9.37
N GLY A 31 -5.57 -3.69 -9.72
CA GLY A 31 -6.92 -3.21 -9.42
C GLY A 31 -7.15 -2.84 -7.98
N ARG A 32 -6.14 -2.87 -7.12
CA ARG A 32 -6.35 -2.64 -5.69
C ARG A 32 -5.54 -1.50 -5.09
N ILE A 33 -4.75 -0.76 -5.89
CA ILE A 33 -4.19 0.51 -5.46
C ILE A 33 -5.28 1.55 -5.64
N LEU A 34 -6.00 1.81 -4.56
CA LEU A 34 -7.18 2.68 -4.60
C LEU A 34 -6.81 4.14 -4.73
N ALA A 35 -5.74 4.56 -4.07
CA ALA A 35 -5.26 5.93 -4.12
C ALA A 35 -3.77 5.97 -3.85
N PHE A 36 -3.12 6.97 -4.42
CA PHE A 36 -1.70 7.23 -4.22
C PHE A 36 -1.49 8.74 -4.10
N GLN A 37 -0.82 9.17 -3.03
CA GLN A 37 -0.47 10.57 -2.83
C GLN A 37 1.01 10.67 -2.49
N ASP A 38 1.71 11.51 -3.22
CA ASP A 38 3.15 11.70 -3.05
C ASP A 38 3.41 13.07 -2.42
N PHE A 39 3.75 13.07 -1.13
CA PHE A 39 4.03 14.29 -0.38
C PHE A 39 5.50 14.71 -0.50
N ILE A 40 6.32 13.91 -1.19
CA ILE A 40 7.74 14.19 -1.39
C ILE A 40 8.00 14.82 -2.75
N GLY A 41 7.72 14.08 -3.83
CA GLY A 41 7.98 14.52 -5.19
C GLY A 41 6.74 15.02 -5.93
N HIS A 42 5.57 14.87 -5.34
CA HIS A 42 4.29 15.31 -5.89
C HIS A 42 3.98 14.69 -7.25
N ARG A 43 4.44 13.46 -7.48
CA ARG A 43 4.10 12.72 -8.68
C ARG A 43 2.70 12.15 -8.57
N ILE A 44 2.05 11.99 -9.69
CA ILE A 44 0.67 11.51 -9.73
C ILE A 44 0.59 9.99 -9.77
N ARG A 45 1.49 9.34 -10.53
CA ARG A 45 1.46 7.90 -10.70
C ARG A 45 2.20 7.18 -9.59
N PRO A 46 1.69 6.03 -9.15
CA PRO A 46 2.39 5.25 -8.14
C PRO A 46 3.81 4.92 -8.54
N TYR A 47 4.72 5.07 -7.59
CA TYR A 47 6.12 4.66 -7.75
C TYR A 47 6.73 4.43 -6.37
N ASP A 48 7.87 3.76 -6.35
CA ASP A 48 8.61 3.52 -5.12
C ASP A 48 10.11 3.55 -5.46
N ASP A 49 10.78 4.60 -5.03
CA ASP A 49 12.21 4.76 -5.31
C ASP A 49 13.11 4.22 -4.20
N ASN A 50 12.56 3.42 -3.29
CA ASN A 50 13.31 2.76 -2.23
C ASN A 50 13.06 1.26 -2.21
N SER A 51 11.84 0.83 -2.45
CA SER A 51 11.29 -0.53 -2.43
C SER A 51 10.74 -0.97 -1.08
N HIS A 52 11.05 -0.28 0.01
CA HIS A 52 10.54 -0.66 1.34
C HIS A 52 9.01 -0.63 1.37
N GLY A 53 8.41 0.45 0.87
CA GLY A 53 6.95 0.57 0.85
C GLY A 53 6.28 -0.51 0.04
N THR A 54 6.87 -0.88 -1.09
CA THR A 54 6.35 -1.96 -1.93
C THR A 54 6.37 -3.28 -1.18
N HIS A 55 7.44 -3.57 -0.45
CA HIS A 55 7.51 -4.79 0.36
C HIS A 55 6.45 -4.79 1.45
N VAL A 56 6.28 -3.67 2.14
CA VAL A 56 5.27 -3.54 3.18
C VAL A 56 3.88 -3.77 2.59
N CYS A 57 3.58 -3.16 1.45
CA CYS A 57 2.30 -3.35 0.79
C CYS A 57 2.09 -4.81 0.37
N GLY A 58 3.15 -5.49 -0.06
CA GLY A 58 3.08 -6.91 -0.41
C GLY A 58 2.73 -7.79 0.77
N ILE A 59 3.35 -7.51 1.92
CA ILE A 59 3.08 -8.24 3.15
C ILE A 59 1.62 -8.03 3.61
N ILE A 60 1.11 -6.82 3.41
CA ILE A 60 -0.26 -6.50 3.80
C ILE A 60 -1.27 -7.08 2.81
N GLY A 61 -1.11 -6.80 1.54
CA GLY A 61 -2.17 -7.02 0.59
C GLY A 61 -1.78 -7.53 -0.78
N GLY A 62 -0.61 -8.12 -0.96
CA GLY A 62 -0.29 -8.77 -2.22
C GLY A 62 -1.20 -9.97 -2.43
N ASP A 63 -1.75 -10.14 -3.65
CA ASP A 63 -2.68 -11.24 -3.89
C ASP A 63 -1.97 -12.51 -4.41
N GLY A 64 -0.67 -12.42 -4.66
CA GLY A 64 0.12 -13.58 -5.04
C GLY A 64 0.02 -13.98 -6.50
N ARG A 65 -0.48 -13.11 -7.37
CA ARG A 65 -0.62 -13.46 -8.80
C ARG A 65 0.71 -13.88 -9.42
N ALA A 66 1.80 -13.20 -9.04
CA ALA A 66 3.11 -13.51 -9.59
C ALA A 66 3.59 -14.92 -9.19
N SER A 67 3.08 -15.46 -8.08
CA SER A 67 3.46 -16.78 -7.57
C SER A 67 2.33 -17.79 -7.67
N GLU A 68 1.29 -17.48 -8.44
CA GLU A 68 0.10 -18.33 -8.57
C GLU A 68 -0.56 -18.60 -7.22
N GLY A 69 -0.59 -17.58 -6.37
CA GLY A 69 -1.25 -17.67 -5.07
C GLY A 69 -0.40 -18.23 -3.94
N ARG A 70 0.85 -18.59 -4.21
CA ARG A 70 1.69 -19.18 -3.17
C ARG A 70 2.22 -18.17 -2.17
N ILE A 71 2.51 -16.96 -2.62
CA ILE A 71 3.05 -15.90 -1.76
C ILE A 71 2.03 -14.77 -1.73
N ARG A 72 1.22 -14.75 -0.70
CA ARG A 72 0.16 -13.75 -0.53
C ARG A 72 0.36 -12.97 0.76
N GLY A 73 -0.17 -11.76 0.78
CA GLY A 73 -0.19 -10.95 1.99
C GLY A 73 -1.26 -11.43 2.97
N ILE A 74 -1.33 -10.72 4.09
CA ILE A 74 -2.26 -11.05 5.18
C ILE A 74 -3.71 -10.80 4.74
N ALA A 75 -3.93 -9.73 3.94
CA ALA A 75 -5.26 -9.36 3.46
C ALA A 75 -5.22 -9.20 1.94
N PRO A 76 -5.13 -10.31 1.20
CA PRO A 76 -4.88 -10.25 -0.25
C PRO A 76 -6.01 -9.63 -1.06
N GLY A 77 -7.17 -9.40 -0.48
CA GLY A 77 -8.29 -8.75 -1.15
C GLY A 77 -8.48 -7.30 -0.76
N CYS A 78 -7.64 -6.74 0.12
CA CYS A 78 -7.81 -5.35 0.56
C CYS A 78 -7.44 -4.37 -0.54
N SER A 79 -7.95 -3.15 -0.42
CA SER A 79 -7.52 -2.03 -1.23
C SER A 79 -6.41 -1.28 -0.51
N LEU A 80 -5.45 -0.77 -1.26
CA LEU A 80 -4.30 -0.07 -0.71
C LEU A 80 -4.40 1.41 -1.02
N ILE A 81 -4.22 2.22 0.01
CA ILE A 81 -4.18 3.68 -0.08
C ILE A 81 -2.77 4.05 0.35
N VAL A 82 -1.93 4.41 -0.61
CA VAL A 82 -0.51 4.59 -0.36
C VAL A 82 -0.15 6.07 -0.34
N LEU A 83 0.44 6.49 0.76
CA LEU A 83 0.82 7.88 0.98
C LEU A 83 2.34 7.91 1.14
N LYS A 84 3.02 8.45 0.13
CA LYS A 84 4.47 8.52 0.16
C LYS A 84 4.89 9.72 1.01
N VAL A 85 5.41 9.42 2.19
CA VAL A 85 5.90 10.40 3.14
C VAL A 85 7.40 10.22 3.42
N LEU A 86 8.02 9.21 2.82
CA LEU A 86 9.44 8.93 2.97
C LEU A 86 10.12 9.00 1.61
N ASP A 87 11.32 9.58 1.58
CA ASP A 87 12.07 9.73 0.35
C ASP A 87 12.82 8.43 -0.01
N ARG A 88 13.64 8.50 -1.06
CA ARG A 88 14.34 7.32 -1.56
C ARG A 88 15.33 6.73 -0.55
N THR A 89 15.72 7.50 0.46
CA THR A 89 16.63 7.00 1.51
C THR A 89 15.87 6.51 2.73
N GLY A 90 14.54 6.57 2.70
CA GLY A 90 13.71 6.14 3.82
C GLY A 90 13.53 7.21 4.89
N ASN A 91 13.93 8.44 4.60
CA ASN A 91 13.77 9.55 5.54
C ASN A 91 12.53 10.37 5.19
N GLY A 92 11.91 10.95 6.21
CA GLY A 92 10.74 11.77 6.02
C GLY A 92 10.71 12.93 6.99
N ARG A 93 9.86 13.92 6.69
CA ARG A 93 9.68 15.07 7.54
C ARG A 93 8.35 14.94 8.28
N LYS A 94 8.33 15.44 9.50
CA LYS A 94 7.11 15.44 10.31
C LYS A 94 5.97 16.16 9.58
N GLU A 95 6.28 17.24 8.87
CA GLU A 95 5.29 18.01 8.13
C GLU A 95 4.58 17.17 7.08
N ASP A 96 5.32 16.32 6.38
CA ASP A 96 4.73 15.47 5.34
C ASP A 96 3.83 14.40 5.93
N VAL A 97 4.22 13.85 7.08
CA VAL A 97 3.38 12.88 7.78
C VAL A 97 2.08 13.54 8.26
N LEU A 98 2.17 14.75 8.78
CA LEU A 98 0.98 15.49 9.22
C LEU A 98 0.05 15.79 8.04
N GLN A 99 0.61 16.15 6.89
CA GLN A 99 -0.17 16.38 5.68
C GLN A 99 -0.87 15.09 5.23
N ALA A 100 -0.20 13.95 5.36
CA ALA A 100 -0.80 12.66 5.02
C ALA A 100 -1.99 12.36 5.91
N PHE A 101 -1.84 12.56 7.21
CA PHE A 101 -2.96 12.36 8.13
C PHE A 101 -4.13 13.29 7.82
N ARG A 102 -3.83 14.54 7.48
CA ARG A 102 -4.87 15.50 7.09
C ARG A 102 -5.60 14.99 5.84
N TRP A 103 -4.85 14.51 4.86
CA TRP A 103 -5.43 13.97 3.64
C TRP A 103 -6.37 12.80 3.95
N ILE A 104 -5.97 11.91 4.86
CA ILE A 104 -6.81 10.77 5.25
C ILE A 104 -8.11 11.26 5.84
N LEU A 105 -8.04 12.23 6.75
CA LEU A 105 -9.25 12.77 7.38
C LEU A 105 -10.19 13.44 6.39
N GLU A 106 -9.64 14.10 5.38
CA GLU A 106 -10.43 14.80 4.37
C GLU A 106 -11.03 13.85 3.34
N ASN A 107 -10.49 12.66 3.18
CA ASN A 107 -10.90 11.71 2.15
C ASN A 107 -11.59 10.47 2.69
N LYS A 108 -11.77 10.35 3.98
CA LYS A 108 -12.48 9.21 4.55
C LYS A 108 -13.98 9.37 4.32
N ARG A 109 -14.64 8.24 4.34
CA ARG A 109 -16.08 8.20 4.16
C ARG A 109 -16.78 7.88 5.44
#